data_ade902dbbd311c027817ed406958ce77
#
_entry.id   ade902dbbd311c027817ed406958ce77
#
_cell.length_a   1.000
_cell.length_b   1.000
_cell.length_c   1.000
_cell.angle_alpha   90.00
_cell.angle_beta   90.00
_cell.angle_gamma   90.00
#
_symmetry.space_group_name_H-M   'P 1'
#
loop_
_entity.id
_entity.type
_entity.pdbx_description
1 polymer ?
#
loop_
_entity_poly.entity_id
_entity_poly.type
_entity_poly.pdbx_seq_one_letter_code
_entity_poly.pdbx_strand_id
1 'polypeptide(L)'
;MNRHSLLSAHRILGMVLLALLATPALVDAAGISGRLINKTAKGKGVDGVEVTLTMYRNEEEAGKSTTTTDRSGRFEFQNLSGKPGETYAVTVRYQDAEYNSERIILNNAEPTRSLEMPVYDATTDPSRISVKVHHVLFSLADGSLQAEELIVVRNAGDRAYVGAKEVAGGRRATLQFTLPAGAREVKYGQGLMECCIVPGEQGFVDTMDVKPGERQVVFSYALPPAGGRLQFIRPVDYPTEAVEVFVPEGVAQVSSEGLKPAGVVPGQDRKFQRFTGASLAAPAAITLTLDNLPAVGGGWRPYAYASLGILLLAGIAYPVLRRRRADPSAASRPEASQPASGFRLPARSSAPEPLTQAELAIRKVELVAALAELEAGREAGRIPEKDYRRLRQEKRKALRDVLAQLQVGTATASTPPIAELAGIARGEEESAGRG
;
A
#
# COMPACT_ATOMS: atom_id res chain seq x y z
N MET A 1 20.36 -57.07 64.15
CA MET A 1 19.57 -56.53 63.00
C MET A 1 19.97 -55.05 62.81
N ASN A 2 20.61 -54.78 61.70
CA ASN A 2 21.46 -53.57 61.48
C ASN A 2 20.68 -52.30 61.21
N ARG A 3 20.86 -51.32 62.07
CA ARG A 3 20.33 -49.95 61.88
C ARG A 3 20.99 -49.14 60.70
N HIS A 4 22.02 -49.74 60.07
CA HIS A 4 22.77 -49.07 58.99
C HIS A 4 22.14 -49.22 57.56
N SER A 5 21.25 -50.22 57.37
CA SER A 5 20.62 -50.40 56.01
C SER A 5 19.47 -49.52 55.70
N LEU A 6 18.82 -48.86 56.69
CA LEU A 6 17.69 -47.99 56.49
C LEU A 6 18.11 -46.58 56.13
N LEU A 7 19.32 -46.12 56.54
CA LEU A 7 19.83 -44.75 56.20
C LEU A 7 20.36 -44.67 54.76
N SER A 8 20.80 -45.75 54.15
CA SER A 8 21.26 -45.80 52.76
C SER A 8 20.11 -45.71 51.75
N ALA A 9 18.94 -46.30 52.02
CA ALA A 9 17.80 -46.34 51.17
C ALA A 9 17.13 -44.91 51.02
N HIS A 10 17.11 -44.15 52.11
CA HIS A 10 16.56 -42.79 52.12
C HIS A 10 17.47 -41.77 51.42
N ARG A 11 18.79 -41.96 51.43
CA ARG A 11 19.73 -41.10 50.68
C ARG A 11 19.68 -41.32 49.17
N ILE A 12 19.50 -42.56 48.72
CA ILE A 12 19.36 -42.89 47.30
C ILE A 12 17.99 -42.42 46.77
N LEU A 13 16.91 -42.57 47.54
CA LEU A 13 15.58 -42.07 47.16
C LEU A 13 15.53 -40.51 47.10
N GLY A 14 16.21 -39.85 48.04
CA GLY A 14 16.33 -38.37 48.01
C GLY A 14 17.16 -37.84 46.84
N MET A 15 18.22 -38.56 46.40
CA MET A 15 19.02 -38.17 45.23
C MET A 15 18.27 -38.44 43.90
N VAL A 16 17.46 -39.48 43.81
CA VAL A 16 16.65 -39.76 42.61
C VAL A 16 15.49 -38.77 42.50
N LEU A 17 14.89 -38.33 43.60
CA LEU A 17 13.80 -37.35 43.59
C LEU A 17 14.30 -35.94 43.28
N LEU A 18 15.54 -35.58 43.60
CA LEU A 18 16.15 -34.31 43.27
C LEU A 18 16.63 -34.24 41.80
N ALA A 19 16.95 -35.35 41.18
CA ALA A 19 17.32 -35.43 39.77
C ALA A 19 16.14 -35.35 38.80
N LEU A 20 14.89 -35.63 39.27
CA LEU A 20 13.68 -35.49 38.43
C LEU A 20 13.11 -34.09 38.33
N LEU A 21 13.63 -33.10 39.08
CA LEU A 21 13.15 -31.71 39.05
C LEU A 21 13.97 -30.78 38.17
N ALA A 22 15.03 -31.26 37.56
CA ALA A 22 15.82 -30.53 36.58
C ALA A 22 15.40 -30.92 35.16
N THR A 23 14.12 -30.76 34.81
CA THR A 23 13.75 -30.63 33.39
C THR A 23 14.27 -29.29 32.95
N PRO A 24 15.24 -29.22 32.01
CA PRO A 24 15.55 -27.93 31.40
C PRO A 24 14.25 -27.44 30.79
N ALA A 25 13.77 -26.27 31.23
CA ALA A 25 12.75 -25.55 30.49
C ALA A 25 13.35 -25.39 29.09
N LEU A 26 12.81 -26.11 28.12
CA LEU A 26 13.03 -25.79 26.71
C LEU A 26 12.53 -24.37 26.53
N VAL A 27 13.42 -23.43 26.70
CA VAL A 27 13.18 -22.05 26.20
C VAL A 27 13.08 -22.27 24.70
N ASP A 28 11.86 -22.27 24.15
CA ASP A 28 11.66 -22.29 22.72
C ASP A 28 12.46 -21.11 22.17
N ALA A 29 13.57 -21.43 21.51
CA ALA A 29 14.43 -20.43 20.93
C ALA A 29 13.59 -19.67 19.90
N ALA A 30 13.49 -18.35 20.11
CA ALA A 30 12.74 -17.52 19.19
C ALA A 30 13.29 -17.69 17.77
N GLY A 31 12.39 -17.81 16.78
CA GLY A 31 12.77 -18.12 15.42
C GLY A 31 11.80 -17.60 14.37
N ILE A 32 12.31 -17.45 13.16
CA ILE A 32 11.52 -17.12 11.97
C ILE A 32 11.77 -18.22 10.95
N SER A 33 10.72 -18.88 10.53
CA SER A 33 10.72 -19.85 9.44
C SER A 33 9.91 -19.32 8.27
N GLY A 34 10.11 -19.86 7.08
CA GLY A 34 9.28 -19.47 5.95
C GLY A 34 9.45 -20.38 4.75
N ARG A 35 8.65 -20.08 3.74
CA ARG A 35 8.69 -20.79 2.46
C ARG A 35 8.58 -19.81 1.31
N LEU A 36 9.51 -19.92 0.35
CA LEU A 36 9.37 -19.25 -0.94
C LEU A 36 8.43 -20.06 -1.83
N ILE A 37 7.48 -19.38 -2.45
CA ILE A 37 6.52 -19.99 -3.37
C ILE A 37 6.63 -19.27 -4.71
N ASN A 38 7.17 -19.94 -5.74
CA ASN A 38 7.17 -19.37 -7.07
C ASN A 38 5.74 -19.40 -7.65
N LYS A 39 5.17 -18.22 -7.89
CA LYS A 39 3.81 -18.03 -8.42
C LYS A 39 3.77 -17.94 -9.94
N THR A 40 4.91 -17.97 -10.64
CA THR A 40 4.97 -18.03 -12.10
C THR A 40 4.44 -19.37 -12.60
N ALA A 41 3.59 -19.36 -13.60
CA ALA A 41 3.09 -20.59 -14.23
C ALA A 41 4.26 -21.41 -14.82
N LYS A 42 4.43 -22.64 -14.33
CA LYS A 42 5.60 -23.49 -14.65
C LYS A 42 6.93 -22.81 -14.33
N GLY A 43 6.96 -22.02 -13.25
CA GLY A 43 8.12 -21.29 -12.82
C GLY A 43 9.28 -22.19 -12.37
N LYS A 44 10.47 -21.61 -12.27
CA LYS A 44 11.68 -22.30 -11.83
C LYS A 44 11.59 -22.69 -10.37
N GLY A 45 12.40 -23.64 -9.95
CA GLY A 45 12.58 -24.02 -8.55
C GLY A 45 13.17 -22.87 -7.73
N VAL A 46 12.91 -22.89 -6.44
CA VAL A 46 13.40 -21.90 -5.46
C VAL A 46 14.37 -22.53 -4.46
N ASP A 47 15.08 -23.58 -4.87
CA ASP A 47 16.15 -24.23 -4.11
C ASP A 47 17.44 -23.39 -4.13
N GLY A 48 18.15 -23.33 -3.00
CA GLY A 48 19.43 -22.62 -2.89
C GLY A 48 19.33 -21.09 -3.02
N VAL A 49 18.14 -20.51 -2.90
CA VAL A 49 17.94 -19.07 -2.92
C VAL A 49 18.40 -18.47 -1.61
N GLU A 50 19.26 -17.45 -1.66
CA GLU A 50 19.69 -16.73 -0.45
C GLU A 50 18.55 -15.93 0.15
N VAL A 51 18.39 -16.06 1.46
CA VAL A 51 17.41 -15.34 2.28
C VAL A 51 18.16 -14.54 3.33
N THR A 52 17.94 -13.25 3.37
CA THR A 52 18.55 -12.33 4.36
C THR A 52 17.53 -11.96 5.42
N LEU A 53 17.88 -12.13 6.69
CA LEU A 53 17.16 -11.58 7.83
C LEU A 53 17.88 -10.33 8.32
N THR A 54 17.19 -9.20 8.33
CA THR A 54 17.68 -7.96 8.92
C THR A 54 17.00 -7.72 10.26
N MET A 55 17.78 -7.53 11.32
CA MET A 55 17.31 -7.12 12.64
C MET A 55 17.38 -5.60 12.76
N TYR A 56 16.36 -5.00 13.31
CA TYR A 56 16.28 -3.58 13.62
C TYR A 56 16.06 -3.38 15.11
N ARG A 57 16.69 -2.35 15.65
CA ARG A 57 16.49 -1.92 17.04
C ARG A 57 16.20 -0.42 17.04
N ASN A 58 15.04 -0.02 17.57
CA ASN A 58 14.57 1.36 17.53
C ASN A 58 14.56 1.96 16.11
N GLU A 59 14.12 1.15 15.12
CA GLU A 59 14.05 1.47 13.68
C GLU A 59 15.41 1.53 12.95
N GLU A 60 16.53 1.40 13.65
CA GLU A 60 17.87 1.35 13.05
C GLU A 60 18.30 -0.10 12.78
N GLU A 61 19.01 -0.32 11.68
CA GLU A 61 19.58 -1.62 11.35
C GLU A 61 20.62 -2.01 12.38
N ALA A 62 20.42 -3.15 13.06
CA ALA A 62 21.29 -3.61 14.16
C ALA A 62 22.04 -4.91 13.81
N GLY A 63 21.69 -5.61 12.74
CA GLY A 63 22.39 -6.81 12.30
C GLY A 63 21.73 -7.48 11.12
N LYS A 64 22.51 -8.35 10.46
CA LYS A 64 22.05 -9.20 9.35
C LYS A 64 22.50 -10.63 9.54
N SER A 65 21.67 -11.58 9.12
CA SER A 65 22.02 -12.99 8.98
C SER A 65 21.45 -13.53 7.67
N THR A 66 22.12 -14.51 7.10
CA THR A 66 21.71 -15.14 5.86
C THR A 66 21.54 -16.64 6.02
N THR A 67 20.63 -17.20 5.25
CA THR A 67 20.43 -18.64 5.07
C THR A 67 20.07 -18.92 3.62
N THR A 68 19.94 -20.19 3.23
CA THR A 68 19.47 -20.57 1.90
C THR A 68 18.25 -21.44 1.99
N THR A 69 17.41 -21.39 0.96
CA THR A 69 16.24 -22.27 0.88
C THR A 69 16.63 -23.71 0.54
N ASP A 70 15.86 -24.66 1.05
CA ASP A 70 15.94 -26.07 0.68
C ASP A 70 15.18 -26.36 -0.64
N ARG A 71 15.19 -27.62 -1.10
CA ARG A 71 14.49 -28.07 -2.32
C ARG A 71 12.99 -27.81 -2.33
N SER A 72 12.38 -27.63 -1.16
CA SER A 72 10.96 -27.31 -1.00
C SER A 72 10.71 -25.81 -0.85
N GLY A 73 11.76 -24.98 -0.96
CA GLY A 73 11.73 -23.52 -0.79
C GLY A 73 11.69 -23.07 0.67
N ARG A 74 11.93 -23.96 1.65
CA ARG A 74 11.90 -23.61 3.08
C ARG A 74 13.21 -23.00 3.53
N PHE A 75 13.10 -22.05 4.46
CA PHE A 75 14.22 -21.42 5.15
C PHE A 75 13.91 -21.25 6.64
N GLU A 76 14.93 -21.10 7.45
CA GLU A 76 14.78 -20.94 8.90
C GLU A 76 15.90 -20.10 9.50
N PHE A 77 15.53 -19.25 10.48
CA PHE A 77 16.42 -18.52 11.36
C PHE A 77 16.06 -18.85 12.81
N GLN A 78 17.02 -19.36 13.56
CA GLN A 78 16.85 -19.76 14.95
C GLN A 78 17.66 -18.86 15.89
N ASN A 79 17.42 -18.99 17.20
CA ASN A 79 18.13 -18.24 18.25
C ASN A 79 18.01 -16.72 18.10
N LEU A 80 16.85 -16.25 17.68
CA LEU A 80 16.55 -14.83 17.56
C LEU A 80 16.18 -14.24 18.93
N SER A 81 16.27 -12.92 19.04
CA SER A 81 15.88 -12.19 20.23
C SER A 81 14.44 -11.72 20.14
N GLY A 82 13.65 -11.91 21.19
CA GLY A 82 12.28 -11.37 21.33
C GLY A 82 12.21 -10.13 22.22
N LYS A 83 13.29 -9.34 22.31
CA LYS A 83 13.32 -8.18 23.21
C LYS A 83 12.43 -7.04 22.71
N PRO A 84 11.79 -6.28 23.62
CA PRO A 84 11.04 -5.08 23.25
C PRO A 84 11.90 -4.09 22.46
N GLY A 85 11.32 -3.53 21.37
CA GLY A 85 11.99 -2.60 20.47
C GLY A 85 12.82 -3.27 19.36
N GLU A 86 12.91 -4.59 19.33
CA GLU A 86 13.53 -5.33 18.24
C GLU A 86 12.48 -5.83 17.24
N THR A 87 12.75 -5.64 15.96
CA THR A 87 11.92 -6.11 14.85
C THR A 87 12.80 -6.73 13.78
N TYR A 88 12.21 -7.56 12.96
CA TYR A 88 12.91 -8.29 11.89
C TYR A 88 12.24 -8.06 10.54
N ALA A 89 13.00 -8.14 9.47
CA ALA A 89 12.46 -8.22 8.11
C ALA A 89 13.26 -9.25 7.31
N VAL A 90 12.54 -10.04 6.52
CA VAL A 90 13.13 -11.00 5.59
C VAL A 90 13.18 -10.39 4.21
N THR A 91 14.35 -10.42 3.59
CA THR A 91 14.58 -9.98 2.21
C THR A 91 15.09 -11.15 1.39
N VAL A 92 14.54 -11.31 0.19
CA VAL A 92 14.95 -12.32 -0.79
C VAL A 92 15.21 -11.64 -2.12
N ARG A 93 16.35 -11.93 -2.73
CA ARG A 93 16.62 -11.55 -4.12
C ARG A 93 16.53 -12.80 -5.01
N TYR A 94 15.49 -12.82 -5.86
CA TYR A 94 15.24 -13.94 -6.76
C TYR A 94 15.22 -13.45 -8.21
N GLN A 95 16.17 -13.91 -9.02
CA GLN A 95 16.32 -13.54 -10.43
C GLN A 95 16.29 -12.01 -10.68
N ASP A 96 17.06 -11.25 -9.89
CA ASP A 96 17.16 -9.78 -9.92
C ASP A 96 15.93 -9.01 -9.40
N ALA A 97 14.85 -9.68 -9.01
CA ALA A 97 13.73 -9.06 -8.30
C ALA A 97 13.89 -9.19 -6.77
N GLU A 98 13.53 -8.14 -6.03
CA GLU A 98 13.64 -8.09 -4.58
C GLU A 98 12.28 -8.26 -3.91
N TYR A 99 12.20 -9.13 -2.90
CA TYR A 99 11.00 -9.44 -2.14
C TYR A 99 11.26 -9.22 -0.66
N ASN A 100 10.41 -8.41 -0.03
CA ASN A 100 10.54 -8.04 1.37
C ASN A 100 9.29 -8.49 2.14
N SER A 101 9.48 -9.01 3.36
CA SER A 101 8.39 -9.23 4.30
C SER A 101 7.96 -7.92 4.96
N GLU A 102 6.80 -7.93 5.59
CA GLU A 102 6.47 -6.92 6.59
C GLU A 102 7.40 -7.03 7.80
N ARG A 103 7.39 -6.01 8.67
CA ARG A 103 8.11 -6.03 9.94
C ARG A 103 7.54 -7.10 10.86
N ILE A 104 8.41 -7.96 11.36
CA ILE A 104 8.10 -9.08 12.24
C ILE A 104 8.52 -8.71 13.65
N ILE A 105 7.60 -8.87 14.59
CA ILE A 105 7.86 -8.73 16.02
C ILE A 105 7.79 -10.12 16.64
N LEU A 106 8.85 -10.47 17.36
CA LEU A 106 8.88 -11.68 18.21
C LEU A 106 8.73 -11.24 19.68
N ASN A 107 8.04 -12.03 20.47
CA ASN A 107 7.87 -11.78 21.90
C ASN A 107 7.66 -13.12 22.64
N ASN A 108 7.58 -13.08 23.97
CA ASN A 108 7.43 -14.29 24.79
C ASN A 108 6.11 -15.05 24.54
N ALA A 109 5.07 -14.39 24.04
CA ALA A 109 3.79 -15.03 23.71
C ALA A 109 3.80 -15.63 22.30
N GLU A 110 4.53 -15.00 21.37
CA GLU A 110 4.75 -15.47 20.00
C GLU A 110 6.25 -15.50 19.70
N PRO A 111 6.98 -16.51 20.21
CA PRO A 111 8.43 -16.60 20.01
C PRO A 111 8.81 -17.03 18.59
N THR A 112 7.89 -17.64 17.86
CA THR A 112 8.14 -18.13 16.50
C THR A 112 7.17 -17.51 15.49
N ARG A 113 7.66 -17.25 14.26
CA ARG A 113 6.84 -16.75 13.16
C ARG A 113 7.10 -17.56 11.90
N SER A 114 6.01 -17.93 11.19
CA SER A 114 6.10 -18.58 9.88
C SER A 114 5.62 -17.66 8.79
N LEU A 115 6.33 -17.62 7.63
CA LEU A 115 6.08 -16.74 6.49
C LEU A 115 5.88 -17.54 5.22
N GLU A 116 4.95 -17.12 4.38
CA GLU A 116 4.90 -17.49 2.98
C GLU A 116 5.28 -16.27 2.13
N MET A 117 6.34 -16.40 1.33
CA MET A 117 6.83 -15.34 0.48
C MET A 117 6.63 -15.72 -0.99
N PRO A 118 5.68 -15.08 -1.69
CA PRO A 118 5.52 -15.28 -3.12
C PRO A 118 6.68 -14.64 -3.86
N VAL A 119 7.30 -15.38 -4.77
CA VAL A 119 8.31 -14.91 -5.72
C VAL A 119 7.83 -15.20 -7.14
N TYR A 120 8.41 -14.52 -8.12
CA TYR A 120 8.10 -14.69 -9.54
C TYR A 120 9.39 -14.79 -10.35
N ASP A 121 9.41 -15.61 -11.38
CA ASP A 121 10.47 -15.59 -12.35
C ASP A 121 10.61 -14.20 -12.97
N ALA A 122 11.83 -13.79 -13.28
CA ALA A 122 12.07 -12.50 -13.90
C ALA A 122 11.81 -12.51 -15.42
N THR A 123 11.49 -11.33 -15.94
CA THR A 123 11.44 -11.05 -17.38
C THR A 123 12.00 -9.66 -17.68
N THR A 124 12.59 -9.51 -18.85
CA THR A 124 12.99 -8.22 -19.41
C THR A 124 12.03 -7.72 -20.50
N ASP A 125 10.96 -8.46 -20.77
CA ASP A 125 9.92 -8.09 -21.74
C ASP A 125 8.93 -7.12 -21.10
N PRO A 126 8.81 -5.85 -21.57
CA PRO A 126 7.91 -4.85 -21.07
C PRO A 126 6.46 -4.97 -21.58
N SER A 127 6.17 -5.91 -22.49
CA SER A 127 4.88 -6.01 -23.21
C SER A 127 3.66 -6.14 -22.29
N ARG A 128 3.86 -6.54 -21.03
CA ARG A 128 2.81 -6.70 -20.02
C ARG A 128 2.70 -5.51 -19.09
N ILE A 129 3.50 -4.46 -19.29
CA ILE A 129 3.45 -3.23 -18.49
C ILE A 129 2.50 -2.24 -19.14
N SER A 130 1.56 -1.75 -18.36
CA SER A 130 0.60 -0.71 -18.76
C SER A 130 0.28 0.21 -17.59
N VAL A 131 -0.37 1.31 -17.85
CA VAL A 131 -0.92 2.22 -16.83
C VAL A 131 -2.44 2.04 -16.82
N LYS A 132 -2.98 1.68 -15.67
CA LYS A 132 -4.40 1.51 -15.47
C LYS A 132 -5.11 2.85 -15.24
N VAL A 133 -4.46 3.71 -14.44
CA VAL A 133 -4.96 5.04 -14.08
C VAL A 133 -3.79 6.01 -14.06
N HIS A 134 -3.98 7.18 -14.66
CA HIS A 134 -3.07 8.30 -14.59
C HIS A 134 -3.86 9.54 -14.16
N HIS A 135 -3.69 9.96 -12.92
CA HIS A 135 -4.27 11.20 -12.40
C HIS A 135 -3.21 12.28 -12.38
N VAL A 136 -3.59 13.48 -12.83
CA VAL A 136 -2.79 14.69 -12.73
C VAL A 136 -3.59 15.74 -11.95
N LEU A 137 -3.07 16.17 -10.83
CA LEU A 137 -3.68 17.19 -9.99
C LEU A 137 -2.86 18.47 -10.03
N PHE A 138 -3.46 19.57 -10.46
CA PHE A 138 -2.83 20.87 -10.40
C PHE A 138 -3.15 21.62 -9.11
N SER A 139 -2.18 22.34 -8.61
CA SER A 139 -2.31 23.31 -7.53
C SER A 139 -1.39 24.50 -7.77
N LEU A 140 -1.66 25.62 -7.09
CA LEU A 140 -0.77 26.78 -7.12
C LEU A 140 -0.04 26.88 -5.78
N ALA A 141 1.28 26.89 -5.81
CA ALA A 141 2.13 27.10 -4.66
C ALA A 141 3.36 27.96 -5.07
N ASP A 142 3.75 28.88 -4.24
CA ASP A 142 4.96 29.71 -4.39
C ASP A 142 5.07 30.41 -5.76
N GLY A 143 3.91 30.80 -6.34
CA GLY A 143 3.84 31.45 -7.64
C GLY A 143 4.13 30.52 -8.82
N SER A 144 4.20 29.23 -8.61
CA SER A 144 4.34 28.20 -9.62
C SER A 144 3.11 27.31 -9.67
N LEU A 145 2.78 26.79 -10.85
CA LEU A 145 1.84 25.71 -10.97
C LEU A 145 2.53 24.41 -10.53
N GLN A 146 1.99 23.75 -9.53
CA GLN A 146 2.43 22.42 -9.08
C GLN A 146 1.56 21.38 -9.76
N ALA A 147 2.19 20.34 -10.28
CA ALA A 147 1.52 19.14 -10.75
C ALA A 147 1.90 17.97 -9.84
N GLU A 148 0.90 17.25 -9.34
CA GLU A 148 1.07 15.98 -8.64
C GLU A 148 0.47 14.87 -9.49
N GLU A 149 1.25 13.83 -9.76
CA GLU A 149 0.82 12.70 -10.56
C GLU A 149 0.68 11.45 -9.68
N LEU A 150 -0.45 10.77 -9.82
CA LEU A 150 -0.68 9.43 -9.30
C LEU A 150 -0.86 8.49 -10.48
N ILE A 151 0.02 7.51 -10.59
CA ILE A 151 0.01 6.54 -11.68
C ILE A 151 -0.11 5.14 -11.09
N VAL A 152 -1.13 4.39 -11.52
CA VAL A 152 -1.28 2.98 -11.19
C VAL A 152 -0.70 2.16 -12.34
N VAL A 153 0.53 1.71 -12.16
CA VAL A 153 1.22 0.81 -13.09
C VAL A 153 0.70 -0.61 -12.88
N ARG A 154 0.45 -1.31 -13.97
CA ARG A 154 0.00 -2.70 -13.99
C ARG A 154 1.00 -3.57 -14.73
N ASN A 155 1.44 -4.64 -14.09
CA ASN A 155 2.06 -5.77 -14.74
C ASN A 155 0.98 -6.87 -14.88
N ALA A 156 0.48 -7.06 -16.10
CA ALA A 156 -0.56 -8.06 -16.41
C ALA A 156 0.01 -9.47 -16.67
N GLY A 157 1.35 -9.64 -16.54
CA GLY A 157 2.03 -10.92 -16.68
C GLY A 157 2.05 -11.72 -15.37
N ASP A 158 2.70 -12.88 -15.42
CA ASP A 158 2.96 -13.77 -14.29
C ASP A 158 4.44 -13.73 -13.84
N ARG A 159 5.25 -12.80 -14.38
CA ARG A 159 6.69 -12.63 -14.13
C ARG A 159 7.00 -11.24 -13.59
N ALA A 160 8.03 -11.13 -12.77
CA ALA A 160 8.54 -9.83 -12.32
C ALA A 160 9.31 -9.16 -13.46
N TYR A 161 8.95 -7.96 -13.86
CA TYR A 161 9.69 -7.18 -14.86
C TYR A 161 10.87 -6.48 -14.17
N VAL A 162 12.09 -6.84 -14.60
CA VAL A 162 13.34 -6.36 -14.01
C VAL A 162 14.11 -5.39 -14.92
N GLY A 163 13.48 -4.96 -16.03
CA GLY A 163 14.09 -4.02 -16.98
C GLY A 163 15.08 -4.68 -17.95
N ALA A 164 15.14 -4.14 -19.16
CA ALA A 164 16.05 -4.61 -20.22
C ALA A 164 17.28 -3.72 -20.37
N LYS A 165 17.12 -2.39 -20.15
CA LYS A 165 18.15 -1.39 -20.40
C LYS A 165 18.93 -1.07 -19.13
N GLU A 166 20.24 -1.18 -19.19
CA GLU A 166 21.12 -0.73 -18.10
C GLU A 166 21.16 0.81 -18.03
N VAL A 167 21.23 1.32 -16.82
CA VAL A 167 21.38 2.73 -16.49
C VAL A 167 22.55 2.91 -15.51
N ALA A 168 22.81 4.13 -15.08
CA ALA A 168 23.91 4.44 -14.17
C ALA A 168 23.95 3.52 -12.95
N GLY A 169 25.14 3.09 -12.55
CA GLY A 169 25.40 2.25 -11.38
C GLY A 169 25.08 0.76 -11.58
N GLY A 170 25.05 0.25 -12.83
CA GLY A 170 24.79 -1.17 -13.15
C GLY A 170 23.36 -1.62 -12.84
N ARG A 171 22.44 -0.66 -12.63
CA ARG A 171 21.01 -0.91 -12.42
C ARG A 171 20.28 -0.99 -13.77
N ARG A 172 19.10 -1.57 -13.78
CA ARG A 172 18.24 -1.62 -14.98
C ARG A 172 17.02 -0.72 -14.83
N ALA A 173 16.70 0.01 -15.92
CA ALA A 173 15.48 0.79 -16.02
C ALA A 173 14.27 -0.13 -16.10
N THR A 174 13.35 0.00 -15.16
CA THR A 174 12.07 -0.73 -15.17
C THR A 174 10.91 0.17 -15.60
N LEU A 175 10.81 1.37 -15.01
CA LEU A 175 9.79 2.34 -15.39
C LEU A 175 10.46 3.66 -15.77
N GLN A 176 9.98 4.26 -16.84
CA GLN A 176 10.35 5.60 -17.27
C GLN A 176 9.19 6.55 -17.07
N PHE A 177 9.49 7.76 -16.60
CA PHE A 177 8.54 8.84 -16.43
C PHE A 177 9.07 10.09 -17.11
N THR A 178 8.57 10.34 -18.33
CA THR A 178 8.94 11.53 -19.12
C THR A 178 8.10 12.72 -18.68
N LEU A 179 8.70 13.74 -18.12
CA LEU A 179 8.01 14.91 -17.57
C LEU A 179 7.75 15.97 -18.67
N PRO A 180 6.79 16.89 -18.46
CA PRO A 180 6.58 18.03 -19.31
C PRO A 180 7.81 18.92 -19.38
N ALA A 181 7.99 19.59 -20.51
CA ALA A 181 9.06 20.58 -20.67
C ALA A 181 8.97 21.69 -19.60
N GLY A 182 10.10 22.03 -18.98
CA GLY A 182 10.15 23.03 -17.90
C GLY A 182 9.78 22.51 -16.52
N ALA A 183 9.49 21.23 -16.36
CA ALA A 183 9.32 20.59 -15.06
C ALA A 183 10.61 20.69 -14.23
N ARG A 184 10.48 21.07 -12.96
CA ARG A 184 11.60 21.22 -12.00
C ARG A 184 11.12 20.87 -10.59
N GLU A 185 12.07 20.78 -9.66
CA GLU A 185 11.77 20.48 -8.26
C GLU A 185 10.98 19.17 -8.11
N VAL A 186 11.42 18.13 -8.82
CA VAL A 186 10.75 16.84 -8.77
C VAL A 186 10.88 16.25 -7.38
N LYS A 187 9.74 15.87 -6.78
CA LYS A 187 9.66 15.21 -5.49
C LYS A 187 9.04 13.83 -5.68
N TYR A 188 9.68 12.83 -5.11
CA TYR A 188 9.23 11.45 -5.18
C TYR A 188 8.41 11.10 -3.94
N GLY A 189 7.26 10.47 -4.15
CA GLY A 189 6.32 10.09 -3.12
C GLY A 189 6.11 8.58 -3.03
N GLN A 190 4.91 8.18 -2.70
CA GLN A 190 4.56 6.76 -2.51
C GLN A 190 4.93 5.91 -3.72
N GLY A 191 5.51 4.72 -3.45
CA GLY A 191 5.88 3.75 -4.47
C GLY A 191 7.17 4.06 -5.22
N LEU A 192 7.84 5.18 -4.93
CA LEU A 192 9.16 5.55 -5.45
C LEU A 192 10.14 5.72 -4.29
N MET A 193 11.33 5.18 -4.43
CA MET A 193 12.41 5.32 -3.45
C MET A 193 13.58 6.07 -4.08
N GLU A 194 14.05 7.14 -3.44
CA GLU A 194 15.14 7.98 -3.96
C GLU A 194 16.39 7.18 -4.33
N CYS A 195 16.74 6.15 -3.54
CA CYS A 195 17.87 5.26 -3.84
C CYS A 195 17.75 4.51 -5.17
N CYS A 196 16.54 4.37 -5.67
CA CYS A 196 16.24 3.59 -6.87
C CYS A 196 15.88 4.45 -8.09
N ILE A 197 15.90 5.77 -7.94
CA ILE A 197 15.64 6.71 -9.02
C ILE A 197 16.94 7.11 -9.71
N VAL A 198 16.89 7.19 -11.03
CA VAL A 198 17.94 7.74 -11.88
C VAL A 198 17.37 8.95 -12.63
N PRO A 199 17.77 10.18 -12.31
CA PRO A 199 17.36 11.36 -13.05
C PRO A 199 17.84 11.30 -14.52
N GLY A 200 17.01 11.79 -15.43
CA GLY A 200 17.31 11.92 -16.85
C GLY A 200 17.06 13.35 -17.35
N GLU A 201 17.39 13.63 -18.60
CA GLU A 201 17.22 14.97 -19.19
C GLU A 201 15.75 15.41 -19.26
N GLN A 202 14.82 14.50 -19.47
CA GLN A 202 13.40 14.77 -19.64
C GLN A 202 12.54 14.00 -18.63
N GLY A 203 13.02 13.89 -17.38
CA GLY A 203 12.29 13.13 -16.35
C GLY A 203 13.19 12.22 -15.55
N PHE A 204 12.72 11.02 -15.21
CA PHE A 204 13.48 10.06 -14.41
C PHE A 204 13.11 8.61 -14.73
N VAL A 205 13.97 7.71 -14.29
CA VAL A 205 13.77 6.26 -14.40
C VAL A 205 13.72 5.67 -13.01
N ASP A 206 12.79 4.77 -12.78
CA ASP A 206 12.77 3.89 -11.61
C ASP A 206 13.47 2.56 -11.97
N THR A 207 14.24 2.05 -11.04
CA THR A 207 15.00 0.80 -11.18
C THR A 207 14.47 -0.33 -10.29
N MET A 208 13.39 -0.10 -9.56
CA MET A 208 12.73 -1.16 -8.78
C MET A 208 11.97 -2.10 -9.72
N ASP A 209 12.06 -3.39 -9.45
CA ASP A 209 11.30 -4.40 -10.19
C ASP A 209 9.78 -4.17 -10.11
N VAL A 210 9.06 -4.56 -11.17
CA VAL A 210 7.60 -4.46 -11.23
C VAL A 210 7.00 -5.87 -11.18
N LYS A 211 6.55 -6.25 -9.99
CA LYS A 211 5.90 -7.55 -9.75
C LYS A 211 4.55 -7.65 -10.46
N PRO A 212 4.06 -8.87 -10.74
CA PRO A 212 2.68 -9.07 -11.20
C PRO A 212 1.66 -8.37 -10.32
N GLY A 213 0.67 -7.72 -10.92
CA GLY A 213 -0.36 -6.95 -10.23
C GLY A 213 -0.25 -5.45 -10.46
N GLU A 214 -0.65 -4.65 -9.48
CA GLU A 214 -0.73 -3.20 -9.58
C GLU A 214 0.20 -2.55 -8.56
N ARG A 215 0.94 -1.52 -9.00
CA ARG A 215 1.80 -0.68 -8.16
C ARG A 215 1.43 0.78 -8.38
N GLN A 216 1.10 1.47 -7.31
CA GLN A 216 0.85 2.90 -7.32
C GLN A 216 2.16 3.64 -7.14
N VAL A 217 2.40 4.67 -7.95
CA VAL A 217 3.50 5.62 -7.83
C VAL A 217 2.96 7.03 -7.79
N VAL A 218 3.58 7.87 -6.97
CA VAL A 218 3.22 9.27 -6.80
C VAL A 218 4.48 10.11 -6.89
N PHE A 219 4.42 11.22 -7.63
CA PHE A 219 5.47 12.23 -7.68
C PHE A 219 4.88 13.59 -7.99
N SER A 220 5.61 14.64 -7.69
CA SER A 220 5.19 16.01 -8.01
C SER A 220 6.34 16.82 -8.56
N TYR A 221 6.01 17.90 -9.27
CA TYR A 221 6.96 18.83 -9.85
C TYR A 221 6.34 20.21 -10.05
N ALA A 222 7.19 21.23 -10.13
CA ALA A 222 6.79 22.60 -10.41
C ALA A 222 6.87 22.92 -11.91
N LEU A 223 5.90 23.66 -12.40
CA LEU A 223 5.82 24.19 -13.76
C LEU A 223 5.62 25.72 -13.68
N PRO A 224 6.64 26.54 -13.94
CA PRO A 224 6.46 27.98 -13.96
C PRO A 224 5.60 28.40 -15.15
N PRO A 225 4.50 29.13 -14.92
CA PRO A 225 3.71 29.67 -16.02
C PRO A 225 4.48 30.78 -16.74
N ALA A 226 4.42 30.80 -18.07
CA ALA A 226 4.96 31.84 -18.91
C ALA A 226 3.84 32.79 -19.33
N GLY A 227 3.90 34.04 -18.85
CA GLY A 227 2.98 35.12 -19.30
C GLY A 227 1.49 34.85 -19.01
N GLY A 228 1.15 34.21 -17.89
CA GLY A 228 -0.23 33.86 -17.51
C GLY A 228 -0.84 32.72 -18.31
N ARG A 229 -0.05 32.09 -19.17
CA ARG A 229 -0.44 30.91 -19.97
C ARG A 229 0.57 29.78 -19.79
N LEU A 230 0.07 28.56 -19.68
CA LEU A 230 0.87 27.36 -19.68
C LEU A 230 0.32 26.34 -20.68
N GLN A 231 1.16 25.85 -21.55
CA GLN A 231 0.88 24.65 -22.34
C GLN A 231 1.49 23.43 -21.63
N PHE A 232 0.62 22.60 -21.09
CA PHE A 232 0.99 21.36 -20.43
C PHE A 232 0.93 20.22 -21.46
N ILE A 233 2.11 19.66 -21.78
CA ILE A 233 2.24 18.51 -22.67
C ILE A 233 2.97 17.43 -21.89
N ARG A 234 2.24 16.40 -21.46
CA ARG A 234 2.77 15.27 -20.69
C ARG A 234 2.82 14.03 -21.58
N PRO A 235 4.01 13.60 -22.01
CA PRO A 235 4.16 12.37 -22.78
C PRO A 235 3.62 11.15 -22.03
N VAL A 236 3.02 10.22 -22.74
CA VAL A 236 2.50 8.95 -22.20
C VAL A 236 3.51 7.86 -22.53
N ASP A 237 4.18 7.37 -21.50
CA ASP A 237 5.29 6.41 -21.65
C ASP A 237 4.79 4.96 -21.85
N TYR A 238 3.57 4.65 -21.40
CA TYR A 238 2.96 3.31 -21.45
C TYR A 238 1.51 3.37 -21.93
N PRO A 239 0.97 2.30 -22.54
CA PRO A 239 -0.46 2.19 -22.83
C PRO A 239 -1.27 2.48 -21.56
N THR A 240 -2.16 3.47 -21.61
CA THR A 240 -2.89 3.99 -20.45
C THR A 240 -4.40 3.80 -20.64
N GLU A 241 -5.05 3.08 -19.70
CA GLU A 241 -6.48 2.77 -19.78
C GLU A 241 -7.36 4.00 -19.48
N ALA A 242 -6.98 4.79 -18.47
CA ALA A 242 -7.74 5.97 -18.06
C ALA A 242 -6.82 7.11 -17.62
N VAL A 243 -7.15 8.33 -18.05
CA VAL A 243 -6.51 9.56 -17.60
C VAL A 243 -7.55 10.47 -16.99
N GLU A 244 -7.22 11.07 -15.85
CA GLU A 244 -8.02 12.13 -15.24
C GLU A 244 -7.12 13.30 -14.85
N VAL A 245 -7.53 14.49 -15.25
CA VAL A 245 -6.82 15.73 -14.91
C VAL A 245 -7.74 16.65 -14.12
N PHE A 246 -7.23 17.14 -13.01
CA PHE A 246 -7.95 17.99 -12.07
C PHE A 246 -7.30 19.38 -12.01
N VAL A 247 -8.03 20.41 -12.39
CA VAL A 247 -7.58 21.80 -12.33
C VAL A 247 -8.46 22.56 -11.35
N PRO A 248 -7.91 23.31 -10.37
CA PRO A 248 -8.71 24.06 -9.41
C PRO A 248 -9.65 25.04 -10.14
N GLU A 249 -10.93 25.06 -9.74
CA GLU A 249 -11.94 25.96 -10.32
C GLU A 249 -11.54 27.43 -10.09
N GLY A 250 -11.66 28.25 -11.12
CA GLY A 250 -11.34 29.68 -11.06
C GLY A 250 -9.86 30.03 -11.10
N VAL A 251 -8.95 29.06 -11.20
CA VAL A 251 -7.51 29.31 -11.30
C VAL A 251 -7.05 29.59 -12.74
N ALA A 252 -7.64 28.91 -13.70
CA ALA A 252 -7.34 29.06 -15.12
C ALA A 252 -8.57 28.79 -16.00
N GLN A 253 -8.55 29.31 -17.21
CA GLN A 253 -9.38 28.79 -18.29
C GLN A 253 -8.66 27.62 -18.92
N VAL A 254 -9.33 26.47 -18.99
CA VAL A 254 -8.72 25.22 -19.44
C VAL A 254 -9.30 24.78 -20.76
N SER A 255 -8.44 24.53 -21.74
CA SER A 255 -8.77 23.85 -22.99
C SER A 255 -7.88 22.61 -23.12
N SER A 256 -8.39 21.56 -23.76
CA SER A 256 -7.66 20.29 -23.93
C SER A 256 -7.90 19.72 -25.30
N GLU A 257 -6.85 19.14 -25.87
CA GLU A 257 -6.93 18.29 -27.06
C GLU A 257 -6.90 16.83 -26.59
N GLY A 258 -7.96 16.07 -26.89
CA GLY A 258 -8.06 14.65 -26.58
C GLY A 258 -8.67 14.29 -25.22
N LEU A 259 -8.74 15.23 -24.24
CA LEU A 259 -9.49 15.02 -23.01
C LEU A 259 -10.86 15.70 -23.10
N LYS A 260 -11.87 15.08 -22.48
CA LYS A 260 -13.23 15.60 -22.42
C LYS A 260 -13.51 16.20 -21.05
N PRO A 261 -14.14 17.40 -20.98
CA PRO A 261 -14.64 17.91 -19.72
C PRO A 261 -15.61 16.91 -19.07
N ALA A 262 -15.41 16.62 -17.79
CA ALA A 262 -16.21 15.66 -17.03
C ALA A 262 -16.86 16.27 -15.78
N GLY A 263 -17.12 17.60 -15.85
CA GLY A 263 -17.79 18.35 -14.80
C GLY A 263 -16.85 18.84 -13.71
N VAL A 264 -17.45 19.29 -12.62
CA VAL A 264 -16.76 19.82 -11.45
C VAL A 264 -16.92 18.83 -10.29
N VAL A 265 -15.83 18.54 -9.62
CA VAL A 265 -15.82 17.64 -8.44
C VAL A 265 -15.42 18.44 -7.19
N PRO A 266 -16.02 18.16 -6.03
CA PRO A 266 -15.63 18.76 -4.77
C PRO A 266 -14.30 18.18 -4.30
N GLY A 267 -13.40 19.02 -3.80
CA GLY A 267 -12.26 18.64 -2.98
C GLY A 267 -12.50 19.10 -1.54
N GLN A 268 -11.50 18.99 -0.66
CA GLN A 268 -11.63 19.39 0.74
C GLN A 268 -11.93 20.88 0.92
N ASP A 269 -11.13 21.75 0.26
CA ASP A 269 -11.19 23.20 0.43
C ASP A 269 -11.64 23.94 -0.83
N ARG A 270 -11.77 23.25 -1.95
CA ARG A 270 -12.10 23.82 -3.25
C ARG A 270 -12.70 22.81 -4.21
N LYS A 271 -13.24 23.33 -5.31
CA LYS A 271 -13.74 22.51 -6.41
C LYS A 271 -12.68 22.41 -7.50
N PHE A 272 -12.77 21.34 -8.28
CA PHE A 272 -11.88 21.07 -9.42
C PHE A 272 -12.67 20.80 -10.67
N GLN A 273 -12.26 21.41 -11.76
CA GLN A 273 -12.67 21.01 -13.10
C GLN A 273 -11.98 19.70 -13.43
N ARG A 274 -12.75 18.67 -13.78
CA ARG A 274 -12.23 17.37 -14.15
C ARG A 274 -12.27 17.17 -15.66
N PHE A 275 -11.17 16.69 -16.21
CA PHE A 275 -11.04 16.29 -17.62
C PHE A 275 -10.67 14.81 -17.66
N THR A 276 -11.29 14.05 -18.58
CA THR A 276 -11.08 12.61 -18.68
C THR A 276 -10.70 12.19 -20.09
N GLY A 277 -9.79 11.25 -20.20
CA GLY A 277 -9.42 10.55 -21.42
C GLY A 277 -9.36 9.05 -21.18
N ALA A 278 -9.57 8.26 -22.21
CA ALA A 278 -9.53 6.81 -22.14
C ALA A 278 -8.72 6.24 -23.31
N SER A 279 -8.07 5.09 -23.03
CA SER A 279 -7.37 4.27 -24.02
C SER A 279 -6.30 5.06 -24.82
N LEU A 280 -5.38 5.71 -24.10
CA LEU A 280 -4.22 6.33 -24.74
C LEU A 280 -3.17 5.27 -25.07
N ALA A 281 -2.89 5.11 -26.35
CA ALA A 281 -1.76 4.26 -26.81
C ALA A 281 -0.46 5.06 -26.69
N ALA A 282 0.61 4.43 -26.21
CA ALA A 282 1.94 5.03 -26.31
C ALA A 282 2.53 4.81 -27.73
N PRO A 283 3.21 5.83 -28.31
CA PRO A 283 3.41 7.18 -27.81
C PRO A 283 2.20 8.11 -28.02
N ALA A 284 1.77 8.77 -26.96
CA ALA A 284 0.74 9.80 -26.99
C ALA A 284 1.12 10.94 -26.04
N ALA A 285 0.31 11.98 -25.93
CA ALA A 285 0.51 13.02 -24.92
C ALA A 285 -0.84 13.47 -24.34
N ILE A 286 -0.83 13.81 -23.06
CA ILE A 286 -1.89 14.53 -22.37
C ILE A 286 -1.63 16.01 -22.62
N THR A 287 -2.52 16.70 -23.36
CA THR A 287 -2.33 18.11 -23.73
C THR A 287 -3.42 18.96 -23.13
N LEU A 288 -3.03 19.97 -22.35
CA LEU A 288 -3.89 21.02 -21.84
C LEU A 288 -3.25 22.40 -22.07
N THR A 289 -4.09 23.38 -22.34
CA THR A 289 -3.70 24.78 -22.27
C THR A 289 -4.43 25.42 -21.10
N LEU A 290 -3.68 26.04 -20.20
CA LEU A 290 -4.17 26.78 -19.05
C LEU A 290 -3.91 28.27 -19.31
N ASP A 291 -4.97 29.02 -19.56
CA ASP A 291 -4.92 30.46 -19.78
C ASP A 291 -5.36 31.23 -18.52
N ASN A 292 -4.97 32.49 -18.44
CA ASN A 292 -5.31 33.39 -17.34
C ASN A 292 -4.79 32.92 -15.96
N LEU A 293 -3.66 32.23 -15.95
CA LEU A 293 -3.00 31.87 -14.70
C LEU A 293 -2.61 33.14 -13.93
N PRO A 294 -2.75 33.16 -12.59
CA PRO A 294 -2.33 34.28 -11.76
C PRO A 294 -0.86 34.61 -11.98
N ALA A 295 -0.56 35.93 -12.11
CA ALA A 295 0.82 36.38 -12.23
C ALA A 295 1.62 36.01 -10.96
N VAL A 296 2.87 35.62 -11.13
CA VAL A 296 3.81 35.37 -10.05
C VAL A 296 4.00 36.63 -9.22
N GLY A 297 3.54 36.67 -7.97
CA GLY A 297 3.74 37.84 -7.09
C GLY A 297 2.66 38.18 -6.07
N GLY A 298 1.51 37.55 -6.07
CA GLY A 298 0.40 37.86 -5.14
C GLY A 298 0.12 36.76 -4.11
N GLY A 299 0.45 37.04 -2.87
CA GLY A 299 -0.04 36.49 -1.58
C GLY A 299 -0.60 35.07 -1.52
N TRP A 300 0.20 34.13 -1.01
CA TRP A 300 0.00 32.72 -1.29
C TRP A 300 -0.14 31.73 -0.10
N ARG A 301 -0.36 32.04 1.05
CA ARG A 301 -0.06 31.16 2.20
C ARG A 301 -0.95 29.93 2.57
N PRO A 302 -2.12 29.58 2.03
CA PRO A 302 -2.79 28.37 2.55
C PRO A 302 -2.90 27.16 1.63
N TYR A 303 -2.22 27.07 0.48
CA TYR A 303 -2.65 26.12 -0.57
C TYR A 303 -1.84 24.82 -0.74
N ALA A 304 -0.74 24.65 -0.01
CA ALA A 304 0.16 23.49 -0.14
C ALA A 304 -0.38 22.16 0.42
N TYR A 305 -1.48 22.20 1.17
CA TYR A 305 -1.98 21.01 1.87
C TYR A 305 -3.22 20.35 1.23
N ALA A 306 -3.79 20.97 0.20
CA ALA A 306 -5.01 20.45 -0.44
C ALA A 306 -4.78 19.24 -1.36
N SER A 307 -3.56 19.04 -1.86
CA SER A 307 -3.23 18.00 -2.84
C SER A 307 -3.30 16.58 -2.26
N LEU A 308 -2.93 16.40 -1.01
CA LEU A 308 -2.93 15.07 -0.37
C LEU A 308 -4.34 14.48 -0.21
N GLY A 309 -5.36 15.33 -0.02
CA GLY A 309 -6.73 14.88 0.20
C GLY A 309 -7.41 14.26 -1.03
N ILE A 310 -7.06 14.72 -2.24
CA ILE A 310 -7.70 14.26 -3.48
C ILE A 310 -7.15 12.93 -3.95
N LEU A 311 -5.84 12.70 -3.77
CA LEU A 311 -5.23 11.40 -4.06
C LEU A 311 -5.87 10.28 -3.22
N LEU A 312 -6.27 10.60 -1.99
CA LEU A 312 -6.99 9.67 -1.13
C LEU A 312 -8.43 9.43 -1.59
N LEU A 313 -9.13 10.45 -2.10
CA LEU A 313 -10.47 10.29 -2.68
C LEU A 313 -10.45 9.47 -3.97
N ALA A 314 -9.44 9.64 -4.82
CA ALA A 314 -9.27 8.83 -6.04
C ALA A 314 -9.02 7.34 -5.71
N GLY A 315 -8.22 7.05 -4.68
CA GLY A 315 -8.01 5.69 -4.18
C GLY A 315 -9.26 5.02 -3.61
N ILE A 316 -10.17 5.82 -3.03
CA ILE A 316 -11.44 5.32 -2.47
C ILE A 316 -12.52 5.20 -3.56
N ALA A 317 -12.59 6.12 -4.52
CA ALA A 317 -13.57 6.09 -5.61
C ALA A 317 -13.33 4.90 -6.58
N TYR A 318 -12.08 4.48 -6.75
CA TYR A 318 -11.71 3.40 -7.67
C TYR A 318 -12.37 2.04 -7.35
N PRO A 319 -12.36 1.51 -6.13
CA PRO A 319 -13.07 0.25 -5.83
C PRO A 319 -14.59 0.37 -5.92
N VAL A 320 -15.17 1.56 -5.65
CA VAL A 320 -16.62 1.80 -5.76
C VAL A 320 -17.07 1.84 -7.23
N LEU A 321 -16.30 2.48 -8.10
CA LEU A 321 -16.58 2.50 -9.56
C LEU A 321 -16.39 1.12 -10.20
N ARG A 322 -15.44 0.32 -9.71
CA ARG A 322 -15.24 -1.07 -10.15
C ARG A 322 -16.42 -1.95 -9.80
N ARG A 323 -17.00 -1.82 -8.59
CA ARG A 323 -18.18 -2.60 -8.17
C ARG A 323 -19.44 -2.26 -8.99
N ARG A 324 -19.62 -1.01 -9.40
CA ARG A 324 -20.78 -0.60 -10.24
C ARG A 324 -20.70 -1.09 -11.68
N ARG A 325 -19.53 -1.49 -12.19
CA ARG A 325 -19.34 -2.06 -13.53
C ARG A 325 -19.42 -3.58 -13.58
N ALA A 326 -19.50 -4.25 -12.43
CA ALA A 326 -19.50 -5.71 -12.34
C ALA A 326 -20.90 -6.35 -12.25
N ASP A 327 -22.00 -5.56 -12.20
CA ASP A 327 -23.36 -6.08 -12.15
C ASP A 327 -24.22 -5.61 -13.35
N PRO A 328 -24.24 -6.36 -14.48
CA PRO A 328 -25.24 -6.17 -15.52
C PRO A 328 -26.37 -7.21 -15.37
N SER A 329 -26.89 -7.47 -14.16
CA SER A 329 -28.04 -8.41 -14.00
C SER A 329 -28.85 -8.07 -12.76
N ALA A 330 -29.61 -7.00 -12.80
CA ALA A 330 -30.83 -6.88 -12.01
C ALA A 330 -31.77 -5.85 -12.66
N ALA A 331 -32.34 -6.23 -13.80
CA ALA A 331 -33.53 -5.56 -14.30
C ALA A 331 -34.74 -6.37 -13.84
N SER A 332 -35.77 -5.64 -13.46
CA SER A 332 -37.17 -6.00 -13.26
C SER A 332 -37.59 -6.47 -11.87
N ARG A 333 -38.27 -5.59 -11.16
CA ARG A 333 -39.69 -5.74 -10.88
C ARG A 333 -40.33 -4.51 -10.21
N PRO A 334 -41.66 -4.33 -10.38
CA PRO A 334 -42.31 -3.04 -10.33
C PRO A 334 -43.04 -2.74 -9.01
N GLU A 335 -43.26 -1.45 -8.85
CA GLU A 335 -44.37 -0.72 -8.24
C GLU A 335 -45.39 -1.44 -7.34
N ALA A 336 -45.54 -0.95 -6.10
CA ALA A 336 -46.83 -0.84 -5.44
C ALA A 336 -46.81 0.25 -4.33
N SER A 337 -47.50 1.32 -4.64
CA SER A 337 -48.43 2.10 -3.80
C SER A 337 -48.10 2.50 -2.37
N GLN A 338 -48.05 3.85 -2.15
CA GLN A 338 -48.25 4.55 -0.90
C GLN A 338 -49.66 4.30 -0.30
N PRO A 339 -49.89 4.58 1.03
CA PRO A 339 -50.26 5.96 1.39
C PRO A 339 -49.64 6.49 2.71
N ALA A 340 -49.74 7.80 2.80
CA ALA A 340 -49.30 8.69 3.86
C ALA A 340 -49.91 8.45 5.23
N SER A 341 -49.16 8.75 6.30
CA SER A 341 -49.52 9.72 7.37
C SER A 341 -48.73 9.45 8.66
N GLY A 342 -48.33 10.50 9.36
CA GLY A 342 -48.05 10.41 10.81
C GLY A 342 -46.66 10.88 11.25
N PHE A 343 -46.52 12.18 11.39
CA PHE A 343 -45.47 12.85 12.16
C PHE A 343 -45.46 12.35 13.61
N ARG A 344 -44.41 11.65 14.01
CA ARG A 344 -44.08 11.47 15.45
C ARG A 344 -42.58 11.41 15.61
N LEU A 345 -42.03 12.39 16.29
CA LEU A 345 -40.66 12.39 16.79
C LEU A 345 -40.52 11.30 17.88
N PRO A 346 -39.55 10.42 17.83
CA PRO A 346 -39.09 9.68 18.99
C PRO A 346 -37.80 10.26 19.54
N ALA A 347 -37.72 10.22 20.87
CA ALA A 347 -36.60 10.64 21.69
C ALA A 347 -35.30 9.89 21.34
N ARG A 348 -34.21 10.64 21.38
CA ARG A 348 -32.86 10.15 21.29
C ARG A 348 -32.50 9.20 22.42
N SER A 349 -32.18 7.98 22.12
CA SER A 349 -31.25 7.14 22.84
C SER A 349 -30.67 6.15 21.79
N SER A 350 -29.54 6.47 21.23
CA SER A 350 -28.81 5.52 20.37
C SER A 350 -27.34 5.61 20.73
N ALA A 351 -26.77 4.46 21.09
CA ALA A 351 -25.34 4.22 21.06
C ALA A 351 -24.81 4.58 19.66
N PRO A 352 -23.59 5.10 19.54
CA PRO A 352 -23.03 5.46 18.23
C PRO A 352 -22.97 4.21 17.35
N GLU A 353 -23.59 4.29 16.18
CA GLU A 353 -23.44 3.23 15.14
C GLU A 353 -21.97 3.04 14.80
N PRO A 354 -21.52 1.80 14.57
CA PRO A 354 -20.15 1.54 14.16
C PRO A 354 -19.89 2.23 12.81
N LEU A 355 -18.77 2.96 12.74
CA LEU A 355 -18.34 3.68 11.54
C LEU A 355 -18.16 2.71 10.37
N THR A 356 -18.59 3.12 9.20
CA THR A 356 -18.39 2.36 7.97
C THR A 356 -16.91 2.33 7.58
N GLN A 357 -16.50 1.36 6.76
CA GLN A 357 -15.13 1.26 6.24
C GLN A 357 -14.64 2.54 5.54
N ALA A 358 -15.56 3.23 4.86
CA ALA A 358 -15.27 4.50 4.21
C ALA A 358 -15.03 5.63 5.23
N GLU A 359 -15.84 5.71 6.27
CA GLU A 359 -15.68 6.69 7.34
C GLU A 359 -14.41 6.44 8.17
N LEU A 360 -14.07 5.18 8.43
CA LEU A 360 -12.82 4.81 9.09
C LEU A 360 -11.60 5.18 8.25
N ALA A 361 -11.65 5.02 6.91
CA ALA A 361 -10.59 5.44 6.01
C ALA A 361 -10.42 6.96 6.01
N ILE A 362 -11.51 7.73 5.98
CA ILE A 362 -11.49 9.19 6.11
C ILE A 362 -10.88 9.60 7.45
N ARG A 363 -11.31 8.97 8.55
CA ARG A 363 -10.83 9.29 9.89
C ARG A 363 -9.35 9.00 10.09
N LYS A 364 -8.83 7.92 9.47
CA LYS A 364 -7.38 7.63 9.42
C LYS A 364 -6.61 8.79 8.81
N VAL A 365 -7.09 9.31 7.68
CA VAL A 365 -6.44 10.41 6.95
C VAL A 365 -6.42 11.69 7.77
N GLU A 366 -7.55 12.09 8.35
CA GLU A 366 -7.63 13.25 9.23
C GLU A 366 -6.63 13.19 10.38
N LEU A 367 -6.47 12.00 10.99
CA LEU A 367 -5.55 11.80 12.10
C LEU A 367 -4.08 11.87 11.66
N VAL A 368 -3.75 11.38 10.48
CA VAL A 368 -2.39 11.51 9.90
C VAL A 368 -2.07 12.97 9.58
N ALA A 369 -3.00 13.69 8.97
CA ALA A 369 -2.84 15.11 8.68
C ALA A 369 -2.67 15.94 9.95
N ALA A 370 -3.48 15.68 11.00
CA ALA A 370 -3.38 16.36 12.28
C ALA A 370 -2.04 16.07 13.00
N LEU A 371 -1.46 14.88 12.82
CA LEU A 371 -0.12 14.57 13.34
C LEU A 371 0.96 15.36 12.60
N ALA A 372 0.89 15.49 11.27
CA ALA A 372 1.82 16.28 10.48
C ALA A 372 1.74 17.78 10.85
N GLU A 373 0.54 18.32 11.07
CA GLU A 373 0.35 19.69 11.55
C GLU A 373 0.97 19.94 12.92
N LEU A 374 0.85 18.96 13.84
CA LEU A 374 1.48 19.05 15.16
C LEU A 374 3.01 19.07 15.07
N GLU A 375 3.62 18.26 14.19
CA GLU A 375 5.07 18.26 13.95
C GLU A 375 5.52 19.61 13.38
N ALA A 376 4.86 20.11 12.33
CA ALA A 376 5.14 21.41 11.73
C ALA A 376 4.95 22.58 12.73
N GLY A 377 3.92 22.50 13.59
CA GLY A 377 3.70 23.47 14.64
C GLY A 377 4.79 23.51 15.71
N ARG A 378 5.34 22.34 16.05
CA ARG A 378 6.49 22.20 16.97
C ARG A 378 7.75 22.79 16.33
N GLU A 379 8.08 22.39 15.11
CA GLU A 379 9.27 22.89 14.39
C GLU A 379 9.26 24.41 14.19
N ALA A 380 8.07 24.97 13.97
CA ALA A 380 7.87 26.41 13.90
C ALA A 380 7.81 27.13 15.26
N GLY A 381 8.03 26.42 16.38
CA GLY A 381 7.97 26.99 17.74
C GLY A 381 6.57 27.48 18.16
N ARG A 382 5.51 27.13 17.45
CA ARG A 382 4.12 27.59 17.70
C ARG A 382 3.40 26.78 18.79
N ILE A 383 3.87 25.58 19.09
CA ILE A 383 3.27 24.68 20.07
C ILE A 383 4.29 24.39 21.17
N PRO A 384 3.94 24.65 22.46
CA PRO A 384 4.82 24.29 23.58
C PRO A 384 5.05 22.78 23.64
N GLU A 385 6.27 22.35 24.00
CA GLU A 385 6.67 20.95 24.01
C GLU A 385 5.75 20.04 24.85
N LYS A 386 5.22 20.55 25.98
CA LYS A 386 4.29 19.81 26.85
C LYS A 386 2.96 19.51 26.13
N ASP A 387 2.41 20.51 25.42
CA ASP A 387 1.15 20.35 24.69
C ASP A 387 1.35 19.49 23.44
N TYR A 388 2.47 19.63 22.73
CA TYR A 388 2.86 18.78 21.63
C TYR A 388 2.86 17.30 22.03
N ARG A 389 3.55 16.93 23.13
CA ARG A 389 3.61 15.53 23.58
C ARG A 389 2.24 14.97 23.91
N ARG A 390 1.39 15.74 24.61
CA ARG A 390 0.02 15.35 24.96
C ARG A 390 -0.83 15.12 23.70
N LEU A 391 -0.91 16.11 22.81
CA LEU A 391 -1.72 16.06 21.60
C LEU A 391 -1.24 14.96 20.63
N ARG A 392 0.07 14.80 20.48
CA ARG A 392 0.66 13.72 19.67
C ARG A 392 0.27 12.34 20.18
N GLN A 393 0.32 12.13 21.49
CA GLN A 393 -0.05 10.86 22.11
C GLN A 393 -1.54 10.54 21.91
N GLU A 394 -2.41 11.54 22.08
CA GLU A 394 -3.84 11.43 21.83
C GLU A 394 -4.17 11.05 20.39
N LYS A 395 -3.58 11.78 19.41
CA LYS A 395 -3.80 11.52 17.98
C LYS A 395 -3.25 10.15 17.55
N ARG A 396 -2.09 9.73 18.07
CA ARG A 396 -1.54 8.39 17.81
C ARG A 396 -2.40 7.28 18.40
N LYS A 397 -3.02 7.47 19.55
CA LYS A 397 -3.96 6.51 20.13
C LYS A 397 -5.18 6.37 19.22
N ALA A 398 -5.83 7.49 18.86
CA ALA A 398 -6.98 7.49 17.96
C ALA A 398 -6.67 6.83 16.60
N LEU A 399 -5.50 7.06 16.04
CA LEU A 399 -5.07 6.44 14.79
C LEU A 399 -4.93 4.91 14.92
N ARG A 400 -4.37 4.42 16.03
CA ARG A 400 -4.29 2.97 16.29
C ARG A 400 -5.68 2.33 16.39
N ASP A 401 -6.61 2.98 17.06
CA ASP A 401 -7.98 2.49 17.24
C ASP A 401 -8.71 2.38 15.89
N VAL A 402 -8.51 3.37 15.00
CA VAL A 402 -9.05 3.37 13.63
C VAL A 402 -8.41 2.26 12.77
N LEU A 403 -7.09 2.08 12.85
CA LEU A 403 -6.37 1.04 12.12
C LEU A 403 -6.82 -0.37 12.55
N ALA A 404 -7.03 -0.59 13.85
CA ALA A 404 -7.55 -1.85 14.36
C ALA A 404 -8.95 -2.17 13.80
N GLN A 405 -9.84 -1.18 13.73
CA GLN A 405 -11.19 -1.36 13.16
C GLN A 405 -11.15 -1.64 11.64
N LEU A 406 -10.24 -1.01 10.90
CA LEU A 406 -10.03 -1.28 9.47
C LEU A 406 -9.53 -2.71 9.21
N GLN A 407 -8.66 -3.25 10.07
CA GLN A 407 -8.15 -4.63 9.96
C GLN A 407 -9.22 -5.68 10.26
N VAL A 408 -10.08 -5.45 11.25
CA VAL A 408 -11.18 -6.36 11.57
C VAL A 408 -12.18 -6.45 10.42
N GLY A 409 -12.48 -5.34 9.75
CA GLY A 409 -13.39 -5.32 8.59
C GLY A 409 -12.86 -6.03 7.33
N THR A 410 -11.54 -6.18 7.19
CA THR A 410 -10.93 -6.96 6.09
C THR A 410 -10.92 -8.47 6.38
N ALA A 411 -10.83 -8.88 7.64
CA ALA A 411 -10.85 -10.28 8.04
C ALA A 411 -12.25 -10.93 7.90
N THR A 412 -13.32 -10.17 8.10
CA THR A 412 -14.70 -10.65 7.94
C THR A 412 -15.18 -10.76 6.48
N ALA A 413 -14.45 -10.15 5.53
CA ALA A 413 -14.79 -10.20 4.09
C ALA A 413 -14.15 -11.39 3.34
N SER A 414 -13.33 -12.21 3.99
CA SER A 414 -12.55 -13.28 3.34
C SER A 414 -12.91 -14.71 3.75
N THR A 415 -14.03 -14.95 4.46
CA THR A 415 -14.45 -16.31 4.80
C THR A 415 -15.86 -16.57 4.27
N PRO A 416 -16.04 -17.27 3.12
CA PRO A 416 -17.34 -17.85 2.79
C PRO A 416 -17.59 -19.03 3.75
N PRO A 417 -18.83 -19.25 4.22
CA PRO A 417 -19.15 -20.37 5.10
C PRO A 417 -19.01 -21.69 4.34
N ILE A 418 -18.17 -22.59 4.88
CA ILE A 418 -17.88 -23.95 4.36
C ILE A 418 -19.08 -24.90 4.53
N ALA A 419 -20.30 -24.46 4.66
CA ALA A 419 -21.48 -25.27 4.89
C ALA A 419 -22.30 -25.63 3.64
N GLU A 420 -21.96 -25.11 2.46
CA GLU A 420 -22.82 -25.31 1.26
C GLU A 420 -22.20 -26.21 0.17
N LEU A 421 -20.99 -26.73 0.36
CA LEU A 421 -20.35 -27.67 -0.58
C LEU A 421 -20.50 -29.17 -0.22
N ALA A 422 -21.18 -29.48 0.90
CA ALA A 422 -21.45 -30.88 1.29
C ALA A 422 -22.79 -31.42 0.72
N GLY A 423 -23.58 -30.58 0.02
CA GLY A 423 -24.90 -30.94 -0.50
C GLY A 423 -24.91 -31.41 -1.96
N ILE A 424 -23.86 -31.18 -2.73
CA ILE A 424 -23.85 -31.48 -4.18
C ILE A 424 -23.21 -32.82 -4.52
N ALA A 425 -22.46 -33.45 -3.59
CA ALA A 425 -21.80 -34.75 -3.83
C ALA A 425 -22.66 -35.98 -3.52
N ARG A 426 -23.96 -35.88 -3.20
CA ARG A 426 -24.87 -36.99 -2.92
C ARG A 426 -26.00 -37.20 -3.92
N GLY A 427 -26.04 -36.43 -5.02
CA GLY A 427 -27.10 -36.46 -6.01
C GLY A 427 -26.82 -37.25 -7.31
N GLU A 428 -25.59 -37.73 -7.53
CA GLU A 428 -25.21 -38.34 -8.80
C GLU A 428 -24.95 -39.86 -8.78
N GLU A 429 -25.09 -40.52 -7.63
CA GLU A 429 -24.92 -42.01 -7.56
C GLU A 429 -26.21 -42.84 -7.58
N GLU A 430 -27.40 -42.23 -7.70
CA GLU A 430 -28.67 -42.96 -7.65
C GLU A 430 -29.41 -43.05 -9.03
N SER A 431 -28.76 -42.63 -10.13
CA SER A 431 -29.36 -42.62 -11.47
C SER A 431 -28.71 -43.62 -12.47
N ALA A 432 -27.75 -44.44 -12.09
CA ALA A 432 -27.10 -45.41 -13.00
C ALA A 432 -27.37 -46.88 -12.68
N GLY A 433 -28.55 -47.20 -12.18
CA GLY A 433 -28.89 -48.59 -11.84
C GLY A 433 -30.33 -48.99 -12.05
N ARG A 434 -30.91 -48.69 -13.20
CA ARG A 434 -32.11 -49.41 -13.74
C ARG A 434 -32.37 -48.96 -15.17
N GLY A 435 -32.08 -49.83 -16.12
CA GLY A 435 -32.45 -49.69 -17.50
C GLY A 435 -31.53 -50.46 -18.42
#